data_6f11d723555fe25e315418415bc0b25b
#
_entry.id   6f11d723555fe25e315418415bc0b25b
#
_cell.length_a   1.000
_cell.length_b   1.000
_cell.length_c   1.000
_cell.angle_alpha   90.00
_cell.angle_beta   90.00
_cell.angle_gamma   90.00
#
_symmetry.space_group_name_H-M   'P 1'
#
loop_
_entity.id
_entity.type
_entity.pdbx_description
1 polymer ?
#
loop_
_entity_poly.entity_id
_entity_poly.type
_entity_poly.pdbx_seq_one_letter_code
_entity_poly.pdbx_strand_id
1 'polypeptide(L)'
;MEYRLVSIIIPIYNMAKYLHETLDSVLASDYPNFEVILMDDGSTDNSLDIAKEYAEKDTRVSVHTQSNSGPCVARNNAISLSHGEYILPVDADNRISPTFISHAVVELERDPDVKVVCPRAEFIGDRSGEWKLPPFSLKLLARKNMIDTCALYRKTEWERVGGYCEEIIAREDWEFWISVLKDGGKVVRLPQIELYYRVRAG
;
A
#
# COMPACT_ATOMS: atom_id res chain seq x y z
N MET A 1 25.21 -5.45 -1.44
CA MET A 1 23.88 -5.98 -1.84
C MET A 1 23.21 -4.89 -2.67
N GLU A 2 22.67 -5.24 -3.81
CA GLU A 2 21.88 -4.29 -4.61
C GLU A 2 20.48 -4.26 -4.02
N TYR A 3 20.01 -3.09 -3.60
CA TYR A 3 18.65 -2.94 -3.06
C TYR A 3 17.67 -2.88 -4.22
N ARG A 4 16.68 -3.77 -4.24
CA ARG A 4 15.59 -3.77 -5.23
C ARG A 4 14.74 -2.51 -5.08
N LEU A 5 14.30 -1.95 -6.20
CA LEU A 5 13.44 -0.77 -6.15
C LEU A 5 12.04 -1.14 -5.65
N VAL A 6 11.55 -0.39 -4.66
CA VAL A 6 10.18 -0.47 -4.14
C VAL A 6 9.39 0.75 -4.62
N SER A 7 8.26 0.53 -5.28
CA SER A 7 7.34 1.60 -5.64
C SER A 7 6.22 1.68 -4.61
N ILE A 8 6.14 2.81 -3.92
CA ILE A 8 5.09 3.11 -2.95
C ILE A 8 3.99 3.85 -3.68
N ILE A 9 2.78 3.29 -3.67
CA ILE A 9 1.63 3.76 -4.44
C ILE A 9 0.62 4.38 -3.49
N ILE A 10 0.33 5.66 -3.67
CA ILE A 10 -0.59 6.40 -2.80
C ILE A 10 -1.71 7.03 -3.64
N PRO A 11 -2.89 6.38 -3.72
CA PRO A 11 -4.07 7.00 -4.32
C PRO A 11 -4.60 8.09 -3.38
N ILE A 12 -4.94 9.24 -3.93
CA ILE A 12 -5.37 10.41 -3.16
C ILE A 12 -6.73 10.88 -3.68
N TYR A 13 -7.70 11.03 -2.77
CA TYR A 13 -8.96 11.70 -3.04
C TYR A 13 -9.47 12.40 -1.79
N ASN A 14 -9.38 13.75 -1.74
CA ASN A 14 -9.82 14.58 -0.63
C ASN A 14 -9.20 14.16 0.73
N MET A 15 -7.87 14.07 0.78
CA MET A 15 -7.09 13.65 1.95
C MET A 15 -6.17 14.73 2.54
N ALA A 16 -6.39 16.01 2.21
CA ALA A 16 -5.55 17.12 2.66
C ALA A 16 -5.28 17.11 4.17
N LYS A 17 -6.26 16.70 4.96
CA LYS A 17 -6.16 16.64 6.44
C LYS A 17 -5.08 15.66 6.94
N TYR A 18 -4.82 14.59 6.22
CA TYR A 18 -4.00 13.46 6.68
C TYR A 18 -2.73 13.25 5.85
N LEU A 19 -2.71 13.78 4.63
CA LEU A 19 -1.70 13.48 3.63
C LEU A 19 -0.28 13.81 4.09
N HIS A 20 -0.07 14.90 4.85
CA HIS A 20 1.24 15.22 5.42
C HIS A 20 1.77 14.11 6.32
N GLU A 21 0.94 13.60 7.24
CA GLU A 21 1.33 12.52 8.15
C GLU A 21 1.70 11.24 7.39
N THR A 22 0.94 10.92 6.34
CA THR A 22 1.20 9.77 5.48
C THR A 22 2.54 9.92 4.77
N LEU A 23 2.75 11.03 4.07
CA LEU A 23 3.97 11.28 3.29
C LEU A 23 5.21 11.36 4.17
N ASP A 24 5.14 12.03 5.31
CA ASP A 24 6.25 12.08 6.27
C ASP A 24 6.63 10.67 6.77
N SER A 25 5.64 9.81 7.05
CA SER A 25 5.91 8.44 7.50
C SER A 25 6.55 7.57 6.42
N VAL A 26 6.14 7.74 5.17
CA VAL A 26 6.67 7.01 4.01
C VAL A 26 8.11 7.46 3.72
N LEU A 27 8.35 8.76 3.69
CA LEU A 27 9.68 9.33 3.40
C LEU A 27 10.70 9.10 4.52
N ALA A 28 10.25 8.81 5.73
CA ALA A 28 11.08 8.41 6.86
C ALA A 28 11.59 6.95 6.78
N SER A 29 11.26 6.21 5.71
CA SER A 29 11.72 4.82 5.55
C SER A 29 13.23 4.72 5.58
N ASP A 30 13.74 3.70 6.31
CA ASP A 30 15.16 3.35 6.36
C ASP A 30 15.63 2.53 5.14
N TYR A 31 14.70 2.09 4.29
CA TYR A 31 15.02 1.40 3.05
C TYR A 31 15.52 2.38 1.99
N PRO A 32 16.73 2.19 1.43
CA PRO A 32 17.39 3.24 0.66
C PRO A 32 16.91 3.40 -0.80
N ASN A 33 16.25 2.37 -1.38
CA ASN A 33 15.91 2.36 -2.80
C ASN A 33 14.40 2.25 -3.03
N PHE A 34 13.70 3.39 -2.98
CA PHE A 34 12.27 3.47 -3.25
C PHE A 34 11.89 4.72 -4.03
N GLU A 35 10.76 4.64 -4.70
CA GLU A 35 10.04 5.76 -5.30
C GLU A 35 8.63 5.86 -4.72
N VAL A 36 8.04 7.06 -4.77
CA VAL A 36 6.67 7.32 -4.32
C VAL A 36 5.86 7.87 -5.48
N ILE A 37 4.77 7.21 -5.81
CA ILE A 37 3.85 7.62 -6.87
C ILE A 37 2.54 8.04 -6.23
N LEU A 38 2.28 9.35 -6.27
CA LEU A 38 1.05 9.97 -5.80
C LEU A 38 0.09 10.07 -6.98
N MET A 39 -1.07 9.44 -6.87
CA MET A 39 -2.12 9.49 -7.89
C MET A 39 -3.33 10.24 -7.33
N ASP A 40 -3.45 11.51 -7.69
CA ASP A 40 -4.62 12.31 -7.33
C ASP A 40 -5.82 11.94 -8.22
N ASP A 41 -6.84 11.40 -7.61
CA ASP A 41 -8.07 10.94 -8.27
C ASP A 41 -9.13 12.07 -8.33
N GLY A 42 -8.70 13.25 -8.75
CA GLY A 42 -9.57 14.40 -8.94
C GLY A 42 -10.02 15.04 -7.63
N SER A 43 -9.11 15.25 -6.68
CA SER A 43 -9.41 15.93 -5.41
C SER A 43 -9.93 17.34 -5.62
N THR A 44 -10.86 17.74 -4.74
CA THR A 44 -11.46 19.09 -4.72
C THR A 44 -11.00 19.92 -3.52
N ASP A 45 -10.20 19.32 -2.62
CA ASP A 45 -9.54 19.98 -1.51
C ASP A 45 -8.05 20.28 -1.85
N ASN A 46 -7.26 20.67 -0.86
CA ASN A 46 -5.84 21.02 -1.06
C ASN A 46 -4.90 19.79 -1.21
N SER A 47 -5.42 18.58 -1.39
CA SER A 47 -4.61 17.36 -1.47
C SER A 47 -3.57 17.42 -2.59
N LEU A 48 -3.97 17.87 -3.78
CA LEU A 48 -3.07 17.97 -4.93
C LEU A 48 -1.93 18.98 -4.71
N ASP A 49 -2.22 20.11 -4.05
CA ASP A 49 -1.20 21.11 -3.78
C ASP A 49 -0.18 20.59 -2.75
N ILE A 50 -0.65 19.90 -1.70
CA ILE A 50 0.22 19.21 -0.75
C ILE A 50 1.10 18.17 -1.48
N ALA A 51 0.53 17.34 -2.33
CA ALA A 51 1.27 16.35 -3.09
C ALA A 51 2.39 16.98 -3.92
N LYS A 52 2.12 18.08 -4.62
CA LYS A 52 3.12 18.83 -5.40
C LYS A 52 4.24 19.40 -4.54
N GLU A 53 3.92 19.94 -3.35
CA GLU A 53 4.95 20.43 -2.42
C GLU A 53 5.97 19.35 -2.04
N TYR A 54 5.51 18.10 -1.83
CA TYR A 54 6.42 16.99 -1.54
C TYR A 54 7.26 16.59 -2.75
N ALA A 55 6.69 16.58 -3.95
CA ALA A 55 7.44 16.29 -5.17
C ALA A 55 8.52 17.36 -5.50
N GLU A 56 8.26 18.62 -5.12
CA GLU A 56 9.29 19.68 -5.25
C GLU A 56 10.44 19.53 -4.26
N LYS A 57 10.20 18.93 -3.08
CA LYS A 57 11.17 18.78 -2.00
C LYS A 57 11.97 17.47 -2.07
N ASP A 58 11.39 16.41 -2.64
CA ASP A 58 11.99 15.07 -2.68
C ASP A 58 11.86 14.46 -4.08
N THR A 59 12.98 14.24 -4.74
CA THR A 59 13.04 13.73 -6.12
C THR A 59 12.56 12.28 -6.27
N ARG A 60 12.37 11.56 -5.16
CA ARG A 60 11.77 10.23 -5.15
C ARG A 60 10.25 10.28 -5.33
N VAL A 61 9.62 11.44 -5.15
CA VAL A 61 8.15 11.61 -5.21
C VAL A 61 7.75 12.13 -6.58
N SER A 62 6.79 11.45 -7.21
CA SER A 62 6.12 11.90 -8.43
C SER A 62 4.62 12.06 -8.20
N VAL A 63 4.02 13.04 -8.88
CA VAL A 63 2.57 13.34 -8.76
C VAL A 63 1.93 13.21 -10.13
N HIS A 64 0.85 12.45 -10.17
CA HIS A 64 0.02 12.26 -11.34
C HIS A 64 -1.44 12.57 -10.97
N THR A 65 -2.23 12.94 -11.97
CA THR A 65 -3.64 13.30 -11.77
C THR A 65 -4.52 12.57 -12.78
N GLN A 66 -5.72 12.25 -12.36
CA GLN A 66 -6.76 11.70 -13.22
C GLN A 66 -8.12 12.27 -12.84
N SER A 67 -9.13 12.10 -13.71
CA SER A 67 -10.52 12.32 -13.31
C SER A 67 -10.94 11.26 -12.29
N ASN A 68 -11.77 11.64 -11.33
CA ASN A 68 -12.21 10.70 -10.28
C ASN A 68 -12.80 9.43 -10.90
N SER A 69 -12.13 8.32 -10.66
CA SER A 69 -12.44 7.00 -11.20
C SER A 69 -12.40 5.90 -10.14
N GLY A 70 -12.15 6.28 -8.91
CA GLY A 70 -12.11 5.38 -7.76
C GLY A 70 -10.74 4.77 -7.46
N PRO A 71 -10.59 4.18 -6.27
CA PRO A 71 -9.29 3.74 -5.75
C PRO A 71 -8.65 2.61 -6.56
N CYS A 72 -9.43 1.71 -7.17
CA CYS A 72 -8.91 0.64 -8.02
C CYS A 72 -8.19 1.21 -9.25
N VAL A 73 -8.88 2.10 -9.97
CA VAL A 73 -8.32 2.74 -11.17
C VAL A 73 -7.09 3.58 -10.81
N ALA A 74 -7.17 4.34 -9.72
CA ALA A 74 -6.04 5.14 -9.26
C ALA A 74 -4.82 4.29 -8.90
N ARG A 75 -5.01 3.15 -8.19
CA ARG A 75 -3.91 2.22 -7.90
C ARG A 75 -3.37 1.57 -9.16
N ASN A 76 -4.23 1.07 -10.06
CA ASN A 76 -3.79 0.45 -11.32
C ASN A 76 -2.97 1.43 -12.17
N ASN A 77 -3.44 2.66 -12.33
CA ASN A 77 -2.74 3.68 -13.10
C ASN A 77 -1.38 4.03 -12.46
N ALA A 78 -1.31 4.19 -11.14
CA ALA A 78 -0.07 4.46 -10.44
C ALA A 78 0.92 3.28 -10.56
N ILE A 79 0.46 2.02 -10.42
CA ILE A 79 1.31 0.84 -10.57
C ILE A 79 1.82 0.70 -12.01
N SER A 80 1.01 1.04 -13.01
CA SER A 80 1.45 1.01 -14.42
C SER A 80 2.59 1.99 -14.71
N LEU A 81 2.67 3.09 -13.96
CA LEU A 81 3.74 4.10 -14.05
C LEU A 81 4.98 3.73 -13.21
N SER A 82 4.89 2.72 -12.34
CA SER A 82 5.95 2.36 -11.42
C SER A 82 7.11 1.63 -12.10
N HIS A 83 8.31 1.79 -11.54
CA HIS A 83 9.52 1.14 -12.02
C HIS A 83 10.02 0.06 -11.06
N GLY A 84 9.46 -0.02 -9.85
CA GLY A 84 9.87 -0.96 -8.81
C GLY A 84 9.52 -2.40 -9.12
N GLU A 85 10.39 -3.29 -8.65
CA GLU A 85 10.15 -4.73 -8.66
C GLU A 85 9.11 -5.13 -7.60
N TYR A 86 9.03 -4.35 -6.53
CA TYR A 86 8.06 -4.49 -5.45
C TYR A 86 7.10 -3.31 -5.41
N ILE A 87 5.85 -3.62 -5.07
CA ILE A 87 4.77 -2.65 -4.94
C ILE A 87 4.29 -2.62 -3.49
N LEU A 88 4.17 -1.42 -2.95
CA LEU A 88 3.60 -1.14 -1.64
C LEU A 88 2.49 -0.09 -1.76
N PRO A 89 1.22 -0.47 -1.81
CA PRO A 89 0.14 0.50 -1.70
C PRO A 89 0.05 1.02 -0.26
N VAL A 90 -0.19 2.32 -0.11
CA VAL A 90 -0.44 2.96 1.19
C VAL A 90 -1.61 3.92 1.01
N ASP A 91 -2.65 3.80 1.83
CA ASP A 91 -3.76 4.74 1.78
C ASP A 91 -3.34 6.10 2.34
N ALA A 92 -3.85 7.18 1.72
CA ALA A 92 -3.43 8.56 1.98
C ALA A 92 -3.80 9.12 3.36
N ASP A 93 -4.37 8.29 4.25
CA ASP A 93 -4.68 8.61 5.64
C ASP A 93 -4.02 7.67 6.66
N ASN A 94 -3.29 6.65 6.19
CA ASN A 94 -2.55 5.72 7.03
C ASN A 94 -1.09 6.16 7.21
N ARG A 95 -0.38 5.53 8.15
CA ARG A 95 1.06 5.71 8.34
C ARG A 95 1.76 4.35 8.41
N ILE A 96 3.01 4.32 7.98
CA ILE A 96 3.86 3.13 8.10
C ILE A 96 5.05 3.40 9.05
N SER A 97 5.59 2.33 9.63
CA SER A 97 6.85 2.40 10.38
C SER A 97 8.03 2.64 9.41
N PRO A 98 9.07 3.35 9.83
CA PRO A 98 10.29 3.52 9.02
C PRO A 98 10.95 2.20 8.61
N THR A 99 10.76 1.13 9.38
CA THR A 99 11.40 -0.19 9.17
C THR A 99 10.55 -1.17 8.35
N PHE A 100 9.31 -0.81 8.01
CA PHE A 100 8.40 -1.74 7.35
C PHE A 100 8.94 -2.26 6.02
N ILE A 101 9.43 -1.38 5.16
CA ILE A 101 9.91 -1.76 3.82
C ILE A 101 11.13 -2.67 3.95
N SER A 102 12.10 -2.32 4.80
CA SER A 102 13.30 -3.13 5.03
C SER A 102 12.96 -4.54 5.50
N HIS A 103 12.07 -4.66 6.49
CA HIS A 103 11.64 -5.97 7.00
C HIS A 103 10.89 -6.78 5.93
N ALA A 104 10.00 -6.12 5.19
CA ALA A 104 9.18 -6.82 4.19
C ALA A 104 10.01 -7.31 3.00
N VAL A 105 10.97 -6.51 2.51
CA VAL A 105 11.87 -6.91 1.41
C VAL A 105 12.69 -8.12 1.81
N VAL A 106 13.22 -8.17 3.03
CA VAL A 106 14.00 -9.33 3.52
C VAL A 106 13.20 -10.63 3.43
N GLU A 107 11.90 -10.61 3.76
CA GLU A 107 11.05 -11.79 3.68
C GLU A 107 10.77 -12.22 2.22
N LEU A 108 10.55 -11.26 1.30
CA LEU A 108 10.37 -11.56 -0.12
C LEU A 108 11.65 -12.12 -0.76
N GLU A 109 12.82 -11.58 -0.40
CA GLU A 109 14.11 -12.04 -0.93
C GLU A 109 14.51 -13.43 -0.39
N ARG A 110 14.16 -13.72 0.86
CA ARG A 110 14.51 -14.98 1.51
C ARG A 110 13.81 -16.19 0.92
N ASP A 111 12.56 -16.03 0.48
CA ASP A 111 11.74 -17.16 0.00
C ASP A 111 10.94 -16.74 -1.25
N PRO A 112 11.25 -17.29 -2.44
CA PRO A 112 10.55 -16.94 -3.68
C PRO A 112 9.08 -17.36 -3.69
N ASP A 113 8.65 -18.29 -2.83
CA ASP A 113 7.24 -18.68 -2.68
C ASP A 113 6.42 -17.65 -1.90
N VAL A 114 7.08 -16.72 -1.17
CA VAL A 114 6.38 -15.63 -0.49
C VAL A 114 5.91 -14.63 -1.54
N LYS A 115 4.59 -14.48 -1.67
CA LYS A 115 3.95 -13.55 -2.59
C LYS A 115 3.60 -12.22 -1.95
N VAL A 116 3.23 -12.24 -0.66
CA VAL A 116 2.74 -11.09 0.07
C VAL A 116 3.36 -11.03 1.46
N VAL A 117 3.87 -9.86 1.82
CA VAL A 117 4.31 -9.55 3.19
C VAL A 117 3.45 -8.43 3.75
N CYS A 118 2.73 -8.70 4.82
CA CYS A 118 1.88 -7.74 5.49
C CYS A 118 2.34 -7.46 6.92
N PRO A 119 2.20 -6.22 7.42
CA PRO A 119 2.52 -5.88 8.79
C PRO A 119 1.42 -6.31 9.76
N ARG A 120 1.70 -6.29 11.07
CA ARG A 120 0.66 -6.09 12.08
C ARG A 120 0.28 -4.61 12.08
N ALA A 121 -0.97 -4.35 12.46
CA ALA A 121 -1.51 -3.01 12.42
C ALA A 121 -2.04 -2.56 13.80
N GLU A 122 -1.97 -1.26 14.02
CA GLU A 122 -2.62 -0.56 15.14
C GLU A 122 -3.60 0.47 14.62
N PHE A 123 -4.75 0.59 15.27
CA PHE A 123 -5.72 1.63 14.95
C PHE A 123 -5.28 2.98 15.50
N ILE A 124 -5.46 4.03 14.69
CA ILE A 124 -5.27 5.42 15.07
C ILE A 124 -6.51 6.25 14.68
N GLY A 125 -6.62 7.48 15.15
CA GLY A 125 -7.78 8.35 14.93
C GLY A 125 -8.88 8.10 15.96
N ASP A 126 -10.09 7.78 15.51
CA ASP A 126 -11.26 7.60 16.38
C ASP A 126 -11.31 6.23 17.07
N ARG A 127 -10.35 5.40 16.82
CA ARG A 127 -10.14 4.13 17.47
C ARG A 127 -8.67 3.95 17.82
N SER A 128 -8.38 3.18 18.88
CA SER A 128 -7.02 2.82 19.28
C SER A 128 -6.90 1.32 19.58
N GLY A 129 -5.66 0.88 19.69
CA GLY A 129 -5.29 -0.49 20.01
C GLY A 129 -5.00 -1.37 18.78
N GLU A 130 -4.41 -2.51 19.03
CA GLU A 130 -3.96 -3.40 17.96
C GLU A 130 -5.12 -3.98 17.16
N TRP A 131 -4.99 -4.00 15.84
CA TRP A 131 -5.87 -4.75 14.94
C TRP A 131 -5.47 -6.23 14.94
N LYS A 132 -6.07 -6.98 15.86
CA LYS A 132 -5.78 -8.40 16.04
C LYS A 132 -6.44 -9.24 14.94
N LEU A 133 -5.63 -9.91 14.17
CA LEU A 133 -6.05 -10.90 13.19
C LEU A 133 -5.53 -12.29 13.58
N PRO A 134 -6.30 -13.37 13.35
CA PRO A 134 -5.82 -14.72 13.56
C PRO A 134 -4.66 -15.05 12.59
N PRO A 135 -3.93 -16.16 12.82
CA PRO A 135 -2.96 -16.65 11.85
C PRO A 135 -3.57 -16.75 10.45
N PHE A 136 -2.77 -16.38 9.45
CA PHE A 136 -3.22 -16.41 8.06
C PHE A 136 -3.56 -17.83 7.60
N SER A 137 -4.65 -17.97 6.87
CA SER A 137 -4.95 -19.16 6.08
C SER A 137 -5.81 -18.80 4.87
N LEU A 138 -5.62 -19.49 3.76
CA LEU A 138 -6.44 -19.31 2.54
C LEU A 138 -7.93 -19.59 2.80
N LYS A 139 -8.24 -20.57 3.67
CA LYS A 139 -9.61 -20.88 4.04
C LYS A 139 -10.30 -19.71 4.78
N LEU A 140 -9.56 -18.97 5.60
CA LEU A 140 -10.08 -17.78 6.27
C LEU A 140 -10.15 -16.61 5.31
N LEU A 141 -9.13 -16.42 4.45
CA LEU A 141 -9.15 -15.38 3.43
C LEU A 141 -10.38 -15.50 2.52
N ALA A 142 -10.79 -16.71 2.14
CA ALA A 142 -11.99 -16.93 1.34
C ALA A 142 -13.31 -16.49 2.04
N ARG A 143 -13.27 -16.19 3.35
CA ARG A 143 -14.47 -15.83 4.15
C ARG A 143 -14.44 -14.41 4.68
N LYS A 144 -13.25 -13.84 4.86
CA LYS A 144 -13.05 -12.47 5.34
C LYS A 144 -11.69 -11.94 4.92
N ASN A 145 -11.59 -10.63 4.75
CA ASN A 145 -10.32 -10.01 4.50
C ASN A 145 -9.35 -10.22 5.69
N MET A 146 -8.14 -10.65 5.39
CA MET A 146 -7.09 -10.92 6.37
C MET A 146 -5.81 -10.13 6.10
N ILE A 147 -5.75 -9.39 5.00
CA ILE A 147 -4.59 -8.64 4.55
C ILE A 147 -5.09 -7.26 4.19
N ASP A 148 -4.56 -6.24 4.83
CA ASP A 148 -4.81 -4.85 4.47
C ASP A 148 -4.19 -4.53 3.10
N THR A 149 -4.72 -3.50 2.44
CA THR A 149 -4.14 -2.96 1.20
C THR A 149 -2.64 -2.69 1.35
N CYS A 150 -2.21 -2.20 2.52
CA CYS A 150 -0.82 -1.90 2.83
C CYS A 150 -0.02 -3.19 3.10
N ALA A 151 0.29 -3.90 2.02
CA ALA A 151 1.15 -5.07 2.04
C ALA A 151 2.12 -5.01 0.85
N LEU A 152 3.37 -5.48 1.06
CA LEU A 152 4.39 -5.52 0.02
C LEU A 152 4.26 -6.80 -0.80
N TYR A 153 4.32 -6.67 -2.13
CA TYR A 153 4.27 -7.79 -3.06
C TYR A 153 5.09 -7.52 -4.33
N ARG A 154 5.37 -8.56 -5.12
CA ARG A 154 6.08 -8.41 -6.41
C ARG A 154 5.15 -7.81 -7.47
N LYS A 155 5.63 -6.86 -8.25
CA LYS A 155 4.87 -6.27 -9.37
C LYS A 155 4.36 -7.32 -10.34
N THR A 156 5.13 -8.38 -10.54
CA THR A 156 4.74 -9.52 -11.40
C THR A 156 3.46 -10.23 -10.94
N GLU A 157 3.12 -10.18 -9.64
CA GLU A 157 1.85 -10.73 -9.18
C GLU A 157 0.66 -9.85 -9.60
N TRP A 158 0.82 -8.53 -9.57
CA TRP A 158 -0.17 -7.59 -10.10
C TRP A 158 -0.38 -7.79 -11.61
N GLU A 159 0.70 -7.92 -12.37
CA GLU A 159 0.65 -8.18 -13.81
C GLU A 159 -0.03 -9.53 -14.11
N ARG A 160 0.30 -10.58 -13.34
CA ARG A 160 -0.26 -11.93 -13.52
C ARG A 160 -1.77 -11.99 -13.30
N VAL A 161 -2.31 -11.24 -12.34
CA VAL A 161 -3.75 -11.26 -12.04
C VAL A 161 -4.54 -10.23 -12.84
N GLY A 162 -3.87 -9.31 -13.55
CA GLY A 162 -4.51 -8.25 -14.33
C GLY A 162 -4.87 -7.00 -13.54
N GLY A 163 -4.23 -6.79 -12.37
CA GLY A 163 -4.44 -5.63 -11.53
C GLY A 163 -5.61 -5.75 -10.55
N TYR A 164 -5.97 -4.62 -9.94
CA TYR A 164 -7.17 -4.50 -9.11
C TYR A 164 -8.41 -4.49 -10.01
N CYS A 165 -9.45 -5.23 -9.61
CA CYS A 165 -10.71 -5.28 -10.34
C CYS A 165 -11.48 -3.96 -10.21
N GLU A 166 -11.62 -3.24 -11.31
CA GLU A 166 -12.23 -1.90 -11.35
C GLU A 166 -13.76 -1.91 -11.21
N GLU A 167 -14.38 -3.08 -11.37
CA GLU A 167 -15.82 -3.26 -11.20
C GLU A 167 -16.23 -3.38 -9.72
N ILE A 168 -15.27 -3.59 -8.81
CA ILE A 168 -15.52 -3.75 -7.39
C ILE A 168 -15.40 -2.41 -6.68
N ILE A 169 -16.51 -1.94 -6.10
CA ILE A 169 -16.60 -0.63 -5.45
C ILE A 169 -16.07 -0.65 -4.00
N ALA A 170 -16.09 -1.82 -3.35
CA ALA A 170 -15.65 -1.98 -1.96
C ALA A 170 -14.99 -3.33 -1.74
N ARG A 171 -13.98 -3.37 -0.87
CA ARG A 171 -13.17 -4.58 -0.58
C ARG A 171 -12.36 -5.07 -1.78
N GLU A 172 -11.91 -4.15 -2.57
CA GLU A 172 -11.07 -4.39 -3.75
C GLU A 172 -9.74 -5.04 -3.40
N ASP A 173 -9.20 -4.71 -2.23
CA ASP A 173 -8.00 -5.34 -1.66
C ASP A 173 -8.24 -6.83 -1.37
N TRP A 174 -9.39 -7.18 -0.83
CA TRP A 174 -9.72 -8.57 -0.53
C TRP A 174 -9.82 -9.42 -1.80
N GLU A 175 -10.48 -8.92 -2.83
CA GLU A 175 -10.55 -9.59 -4.14
C GLU A 175 -9.15 -9.77 -4.73
N PHE A 176 -8.34 -8.71 -4.71
CA PHE A 176 -6.98 -8.74 -5.22
C PHE A 176 -6.13 -9.82 -4.52
N TRP A 177 -6.19 -9.89 -3.18
CA TRP A 177 -5.46 -10.93 -2.44
C TRP A 177 -5.97 -12.34 -2.72
N ILE A 178 -7.27 -12.53 -2.94
CA ILE A 178 -7.81 -13.83 -3.39
C ILE A 178 -7.22 -14.17 -4.77
N SER A 179 -7.22 -13.25 -5.70
CA SER A 179 -6.69 -13.46 -7.06
C SER A 179 -5.19 -13.76 -7.05
N VAL A 180 -4.40 -13.08 -6.22
CA VAL A 180 -2.96 -13.35 -6.06
C VAL A 180 -2.68 -14.74 -5.47
N LEU A 181 -3.49 -15.19 -4.52
CA LEU A 181 -3.21 -16.36 -3.69
C LEU A 181 -3.99 -17.63 -4.07
N LYS A 182 -5.01 -17.55 -4.94
CA LYS A 182 -5.84 -18.71 -5.32
C LYS A 182 -5.06 -19.88 -5.89
N ASP A 183 -3.95 -19.60 -6.58
CA ASP A 183 -3.08 -20.60 -7.20
C ASP A 183 -1.87 -20.96 -6.30
N GLY A 184 -1.94 -20.66 -5.01
CA GLY A 184 -0.88 -20.93 -4.04
C GLY A 184 0.04 -19.74 -3.80
N GLY A 185 1.09 -19.98 -3.01
CA GLY A 185 2.02 -18.98 -2.50
C GLY A 185 1.86 -18.76 -1.00
N LYS A 186 2.87 -18.12 -0.40
CA LYS A 186 2.92 -17.86 1.04
C LYS A 186 2.62 -16.39 1.35
N VAL A 187 2.01 -16.17 2.50
CA VAL A 187 1.84 -14.86 3.11
C VAL A 187 2.66 -14.82 4.39
N VAL A 188 3.53 -13.85 4.51
CA VAL A 188 4.26 -13.57 5.76
C VAL A 188 3.63 -12.38 6.45
N ARG A 189 3.25 -12.56 7.72
CA ARG A 189 2.85 -11.44 8.58
C ARG A 189 4.01 -11.11 9.50
N LEU A 190 4.53 -9.89 9.37
CA LEU A 190 5.62 -9.42 10.22
C LEU A 190 5.18 -9.39 11.68
N PRO A 191 6.08 -9.70 12.63
CA PRO A 191 5.75 -9.71 14.05
C PRO A 191 5.61 -8.30 14.65
N GLN A 192 6.12 -7.27 13.98
CA GLN A 192 6.07 -5.89 14.41
C GLN A 192 4.77 -5.19 13.96
N ILE A 193 4.32 -4.20 14.75
CA ILE A 193 3.28 -3.24 14.31
C ILE A 193 3.98 -2.20 13.44
N GLU A 194 3.67 -2.22 12.15
CA GLU A 194 4.31 -1.34 11.15
C GLU A 194 3.30 -0.64 10.25
N LEU A 195 2.00 -0.87 10.47
CA LEU A 195 0.91 -0.11 9.90
C LEU A 195 0.10 0.56 11.01
N TYR A 196 -0.13 1.86 10.87
CA TYR A 196 -1.03 2.65 11.70
C TYR A 196 -2.27 2.99 10.86
N TYR A 197 -3.30 2.17 11.04
CA TYR A 197 -4.55 2.24 10.27
C TYR A 197 -5.50 3.28 10.86
N ARG A 198 -5.86 4.29 10.07
CA ARG A 198 -6.74 5.35 10.56
C ARG A 198 -8.20 4.95 10.46
N VAL A 199 -8.88 5.04 11.60
CA VAL A 199 -10.34 4.96 11.67
C VAL A 199 -10.88 6.38 11.75
N ARG A 200 -11.80 6.71 10.87
CA ARG A 200 -12.49 8.00 10.81
C ARG A 200 -13.94 7.81 11.21
N ALA A 201 -14.45 8.64 12.13
CA ALA A 201 -15.89 8.76 12.33
C ALA A 201 -16.52 9.29 11.03
N GLY A 202 -17.55 8.60 10.57
CA GLY A 202 -18.32 8.96 9.37
C GLY A 202 -19.10 10.26 9.54
#